data_9839a660ff3bd53ec6e7aa744cc71c81
#
_entry.id   9839a660ff3bd53ec6e7aa744cc71c81
#
_cell.length_a   1.000
_cell.length_b   1.000
_cell.length_c   1.000
_cell.angle_alpha   90.00
_cell.angle_beta   90.00
_cell.angle_gamma   90.00
#
_symmetry.space_group_name_H-M   'P 1'
#
loop_
_entity.id
_entity.type
_entity.pdbx_description
1 polymer ?
#
loop_
_entity_poly.entity_id
_entity_poly.type
_entity_poly.pdbx_seq_one_letter_code
_entity_poly.pdbx_strand_id
1 'polypeptide(L)'
;MVRSSSKSKPLPRKSSGGRRAKRTGDYCLISPARNEAQFIRDTLDSVIAQTVLPKRWIIIDDGSTDDTPRILADYARKHPFIEVHSRQDRGRRALGGGVVEVFNRGLEILGNDPTEFVCKLDVDLILPPRYFERLLGEMARDERLGSVSGKPYFRSGDHLKSERIGDDVSAGMTKFYRRAFLDDIGGLVKGLIWDGID
;
A
#
# COMPACT_ATOMS: atom_id res chain seq x y z
N MET A 1 -66.74 37.99 24.10
CA MET A 1 -65.76 36.88 24.30
C MET A 1 -65.16 36.51 22.96
N VAL A 2 -64.02 37.02 22.68
CA VAL A 2 -63.31 36.76 21.41
C VAL A 2 -62.20 35.71 21.71
N ARG A 3 -62.27 34.54 21.09
CA ARG A 3 -61.18 33.49 21.18
C ARG A 3 -60.19 33.73 20.05
N SER A 4 -59.00 34.12 20.44
CA SER A 4 -57.80 34.18 19.58
C SER A 4 -57.28 32.78 19.32
N SER A 5 -57.22 32.35 18.06
CA SER A 5 -56.58 31.13 17.63
C SER A 5 -55.14 31.44 17.09
N SER A 6 -54.15 31.14 17.87
CA SER A 6 -52.73 31.22 17.44
C SER A 6 -52.40 30.04 16.53
N LYS A 7 -52.13 30.31 15.25
CA LYS A 7 -51.58 29.35 14.31
C LYS A 7 -50.07 29.26 14.53
N SER A 8 -49.59 28.11 15.05
CA SER A 8 -48.16 27.78 15.14
C SER A 8 -47.60 27.48 13.75
N LYS A 9 -46.53 28.19 13.38
CA LYS A 9 -45.76 27.94 12.17
C LYS A 9 -45.01 26.58 12.29
N PRO A 10 -45.00 25.75 11.25
CA PRO A 10 -44.20 24.53 11.25
C PRO A 10 -42.70 24.84 11.17
N LEU A 11 -41.90 24.17 12.02
CA LEU A 11 -40.46 24.23 12.01
C LEU A 11 -39.89 23.66 10.70
N PRO A 12 -38.76 24.18 10.16
CA PRO A 12 -38.14 23.66 8.95
C PRO A 12 -37.61 22.27 9.20
N ARG A 13 -37.99 21.31 8.36
CA ARG A 13 -37.40 19.96 8.30
C ARG A 13 -35.92 20.11 7.98
N LYS A 14 -35.06 19.66 8.89
CA LYS A 14 -33.62 19.44 8.62
C LYS A 14 -33.53 18.42 7.48
N SER A 15 -33.01 18.85 6.34
CA SER A 15 -32.63 17.99 5.25
C SER A 15 -31.64 16.94 5.79
N SER A 16 -32.00 15.67 5.69
CA SER A 16 -31.08 14.54 5.90
C SER A 16 -29.98 14.67 4.87
N GLY A 17 -28.84 15.23 5.28
CA GLY A 17 -27.62 15.21 4.48
C GLY A 17 -27.31 13.76 4.12
N GLY A 18 -27.44 13.41 2.84
CA GLY A 18 -27.03 12.12 2.33
C GLY A 18 -25.59 11.87 2.79
N ARG A 19 -25.32 10.74 3.46
CA ARG A 19 -23.98 10.25 3.71
C ARG A 19 -23.29 10.15 2.35
N ARG A 20 -22.48 11.15 2.02
CA ARG A 20 -21.54 11.07 0.91
C ARG A 20 -20.70 9.82 1.19
N ALA A 21 -20.80 8.79 0.33
CA ALA A 21 -19.95 7.62 0.43
C ALA A 21 -18.51 8.14 0.58
N LYS A 22 -17.86 7.80 1.71
CA LYS A 22 -16.48 8.22 2.02
C LYS A 22 -15.66 7.62 0.88
N ARG A 23 -15.08 8.45 -0.01
CA ARG A 23 -14.20 7.96 -1.08
C ARG A 23 -13.13 7.11 -0.40
N THR A 24 -12.97 5.88 -0.85
CA THR A 24 -11.78 5.08 -0.50
C THR A 24 -10.58 5.91 -0.95
N GLY A 25 -9.66 6.24 -0.04
CA GLY A 25 -8.52 7.08 -0.35
C GLY A 25 -7.68 6.49 -1.48
N ASP A 26 -7.04 7.35 -2.27
CA ASP A 26 -6.10 6.92 -3.30
C ASP A 26 -4.82 6.39 -2.65
N TYR A 27 -4.25 5.31 -3.21
CA TYR A 27 -3.00 4.75 -2.73
C TYR A 27 -2.03 4.42 -3.87
N CYS A 28 -0.73 4.45 -3.55
CA CYS A 28 0.35 4.02 -4.41
C CYS A 28 1.13 2.86 -3.79
N LEU A 29 1.68 1.99 -4.63
CA LEU A 29 2.59 0.93 -4.22
C LEU A 29 4.03 1.31 -4.61
N ILE A 30 4.97 0.94 -3.75
CA ILE A 30 6.42 1.02 -4.02
C ILE A 30 7.01 -0.34 -3.69
N SER A 31 7.65 -0.96 -4.67
CA SER A 31 8.21 -2.30 -4.56
C SER A 31 9.67 -2.35 -4.97
N PRO A 32 10.59 -2.66 -4.07
CA PRO A 32 11.92 -3.13 -4.42
C PRO A 32 11.86 -4.51 -5.08
N ALA A 33 12.60 -4.71 -6.16
CA ALA A 33 12.72 -6.01 -6.83
C ALA A 33 14.20 -6.28 -7.17
N ARG A 34 14.69 -7.52 -6.92
CA ARG A 34 15.99 -7.97 -7.39
C ARG A 34 16.05 -9.48 -7.47
N ASN A 35 16.16 -10.01 -8.71
CA ASN A 35 16.22 -11.45 -8.98
C ASN A 35 15.01 -12.19 -8.41
N GLU A 36 13.80 -11.75 -8.75
CA GLU A 36 12.54 -12.29 -8.26
C GLU A 36 11.73 -12.98 -9.36
N ALA A 37 12.37 -13.38 -10.47
CA ALA A 37 11.70 -14.00 -11.63
C ALA A 37 10.84 -15.21 -11.28
N GLN A 38 11.18 -15.92 -10.21
CA GLN A 38 10.46 -17.08 -9.72
C GLN A 38 9.09 -16.72 -9.10
N PHE A 39 8.98 -15.57 -8.41
CA PHE A 39 7.82 -15.24 -7.57
C PHE A 39 7.02 -14.04 -8.08
N ILE A 40 7.68 -13.11 -8.77
CA ILE A 40 7.12 -11.80 -9.08
C ILE A 40 5.83 -11.85 -9.90
N ARG A 41 5.62 -12.90 -10.73
CA ARG A 41 4.38 -13.04 -11.52
C ARG A 41 3.17 -13.21 -10.62
N ASP A 42 3.26 -14.05 -9.59
CA ASP A 42 2.16 -14.30 -8.67
C ASP A 42 1.78 -13.02 -7.91
N THR A 43 2.78 -12.21 -7.53
CA THR A 43 2.53 -10.91 -6.90
C THR A 43 1.86 -9.95 -7.86
N LEU A 44 2.37 -9.81 -9.10
CA LEU A 44 1.80 -8.93 -10.12
C LEU A 44 0.34 -9.30 -10.40
N ASP A 45 0.05 -10.58 -10.63
CA ASP A 45 -1.30 -11.07 -10.90
C ASP A 45 -2.23 -10.82 -9.70
N SER A 46 -1.75 -11.04 -8.47
CA SER A 46 -2.54 -10.82 -7.26
C SER A 46 -2.88 -9.33 -7.02
N VAL A 47 -2.01 -8.41 -7.42
CA VAL A 47 -2.28 -6.97 -7.35
C VAL A 47 -3.26 -6.55 -8.46
N ILE A 48 -3.11 -7.05 -9.67
CA ILE A 48 -4.03 -6.77 -10.79
C ILE A 48 -5.45 -7.27 -10.49
N ALA A 49 -5.57 -8.37 -9.74
CA ALA A 49 -6.85 -8.94 -9.31
C ALA A 49 -7.50 -8.26 -8.11
N GLN A 50 -6.94 -7.17 -7.58
CA GLN A 50 -7.51 -6.46 -6.43
C GLN A 50 -8.82 -5.76 -6.77
N THR A 51 -9.77 -5.74 -5.81
CA THR A 51 -11.05 -5.00 -5.94
C THR A 51 -10.87 -3.49 -5.98
N VAL A 52 -9.76 -2.98 -5.41
CA VAL A 52 -9.34 -1.58 -5.49
C VAL A 52 -7.91 -1.56 -5.99
N LEU A 53 -7.71 -1.05 -7.20
CA LEU A 53 -6.37 -0.94 -7.80
C LEU A 53 -5.61 0.28 -7.26
N PRO A 54 -4.26 0.20 -7.19
CA PRO A 54 -3.44 1.36 -6.88
C PRO A 54 -3.53 2.41 -7.99
N LYS A 55 -3.37 3.67 -7.64
CA LYS A 55 -3.24 4.75 -8.59
C LYS A 55 -1.95 4.65 -9.40
N ARG A 56 -0.86 4.27 -8.73
CA ARG A 56 0.45 4.00 -9.31
C ARG A 56 1.12 2.84 -8.58
N TRP A 57 1.87 2.04 -9.28
CA TRP A 57 2.75 1.02 -8.71
C TRP A 57 4.17 1.23 -9.24
N ILE A 58 5.02 1.83 -8.42
CA ILE A 58 6.42 2.09 -8.72
C ILE A 58 7.23 0.87 -8.31
N ILE A 59 7.76 0.14 -9.28
CA ILE A 59 8.64 -1.01 -9.06
C ILE A 59 10.06 -0.62 -9.42
N ILE A 60 10.97 -0.78 -8.48
CA ILE A 60 12.39 -0.47 -8.69
C ILE A 60 13.16 -1.76 -8.79
N ASP A 61 13.61 -2.07 -10.00
CA ASP A 61 14.52 -3.16 -10.27
C ASP A 61 15.95 -2.74 -9.88
N ASP A 62 16.46 -3.30 -8.78
CA ASP A 62 17.78 -2.99 -8.22
C ASP A 62 18.90 -3.82 -8.88
N GLY A 63 18.91 -3.83 -10.22
CA GLY A 63 19.93 -4.49 -11.02
C GLY A 63 19.79 -6.01 -11.06
N SER A 64 18.59 -6.51 -11.39
CA SER A 64 18.37 -7.94 -11.61
C SER A 64 19.17 -8.46 -12.80
N THR A 65 19.66 -9.70 -12.66
CA THR A 65 20.43 -10.43 -13.67
C THR A 65 19.68 -11.65 -14.23
N ASP A 66 18.49 -11.93 -13.69
CA ASP A 66 17.56 -12.96 -14.14
C ASP A 66 16.47 -12.39 -15.07
N ASP A 67 15.39 -13.13 -15.28
CA ASP A 67 14.26 -12.73 -16.13
C ASP A 67 13.35 -11.62 -15.52
N THR A 68 13.61 -11.14 -14.30
CA THR A 68 12.80 -10.13 -13.61
C THR A 68 12.53 -8.90 -14.48
N PRO A 69 13.54 -8.24 -15.11
CA PRO A 69 13.30 -7.03 -15.91
C PRO A 69 12.36 -7.27 -17.11
N ARG A 70 12.49 -8.43 -17.76
CA ARG A 70 11.64 -8.81 -18.90
C ARG A 70 10.20 -9.00 -18.45
N ILE A 71 9.99 -9.68 -17.33
CA ILE A 71 8.65 -9.89 -16.77
C ILE A 71 8.01 -8.54 -16.43
N LEU A 72 8.73 -7.68 -15.73
CA LEU A 72 8.24 -6.35 -15.33
C LEU A 72 7.84 -5.50 -16.56
N ALA A 73 8.68 -5.48 -17.60
CA ALA A 73 8.38 -4.74 -18.83
C ALA A 73 7.11 -5.26 -19.54
N ASP A 74 6.89 -6.58 -19.53
CA ASP A 74 5.68 -7.18 -20.10
C ASP A 74 4.40 -6.76 -19.38
N TYR A 75 4.44 -6.65 -18.04
CA TYR A 75 3.30 -6.20 -17.22
C TYR A 75 3.08 -4.69 -17.33
N ALA A 76 4.12 -3.88 -17.28
CA ALA A 76 4.01 -2.42 -17.43
C ALA A 76 3.39 -2.02 -18.76
N ARG A 77 3.71 -2.75 -19.86
CA ARG A 77 3.10 -2.51 -21.16
C ARG A 77 1.58 -2.74 -21.19
N LYS A 78 1.08 -3.69 -20.37
CA LYS A 78 -0.34 -4.07 -20.32
C LYS A 78 -1.13 -3.27 -19.28
N HIS A 79 -0.47 -2.79 -18.24
CA HIS A 79 -1.09 -2.15 -17.08
C HIS A 79 -0.45 -0.78 -16.83
N PRO A 80 -1.03 0.33 -17.34
CA PRO A 80 -0.42 1.66 -17.31
C PRO A 80 -0.15 2.22 -15.90
N PHE A 81 -0.75 1.65 -14.86
CA PHE A 81 -0.47 2.04 -13.48
C PHE A 81 0.83 1.42 -12.92
N ILE A 82 1.46 0.46 -13.65
CA ILE A 82 2.74 -0.15 -13.27
C ILE A 82 3.87 0.62 -13.94
N GLU A 83 4.74 1.20 -13.13
CA GLU A 83 5.90 1.98 -13.55
C GLU A 83 7.17 1.25 -13.11
N VAL A 84 8.05 0.92 -14.06
CA VAL A 84 9.29 0.19 -13.78
C VAL A 84 10.49 1.12 -13.93
N HIS A 85 11.32 1.18 -12.89
CA HIS A 85 12.55 1.95 -12.86
C HIS A 85 13.72 1.03 -12.55
N SER A 86 14.66 0.90 -13.49
CA SER A 86 15.85 0.06 -13.31
C SER A 86 17.00 0.86 -12.74
N ARG A 87 17.78 0.23 -11.87
CA ARG A 87 19.06 0.72 -11.35
C ARG A 87 20.19 -0.13 -11.89
N GLN A 88 21.37 0.45 -11.93
CA GLN A 88 22.58 -0.30 -12.31
C GLN A 88 22.89 -1.36 -11.24
N ASP A 89 23.28 -2.55 -11.68
CA ASP A 89 23.71 -3.61 -10.77
C ASP A 89 24.92 -3.18 -9.93
N ARG A 90 24.79 -3.30 -8.61
CA ARG A 90 25.85 -3.00 -7.63
C ARG A 90 26.68 -4.22 -7.26
N GLY A 91 26.49 -5.35 -7.95
CA GLY A 91 27.23 -6.60 -7.72
C GLY A 91 26.86 -7.34 -6.43
N ARG A 92 25.92 -6.82 -5.62
CA ARG A 92 25.49 -7.45 -4.36
C ARG A 92 24.04 -7.14 -4.01
N ARG A 93 23.34 -8.12 -3.42
CA ARG A 93 22.07 -7.89 -2.74
C ARG A 93 22.36 -7.24 -1.38
N ALA A 94 21.79 -6.07 -1.13
CA ALA A 94 21.87 -5.42 0.17
C ALA A 94 20.55 -5.67 0.92
N LEU A 95 20.57 -6.59 1.87
CA LEU A 95 19.43 -6.85 2.76
C LEU A 95 19.22 -5.68 3.74
N GLY A 96 18.03 -5.52 4.26
CA GLY A 96 17.70 -4.44 5.22
C GLY A 96 17.91 -3.06 4.61
N GLY A 97 19.01 -2.37 4.93
CA GLY A 97 19.29 -0.99 4.49
C GLY A 97 19.24 -0.78 2.97
N GLY A 98 19.47 -1.82 2.15
CA GLY A 98 19.33 -1.75 0.70
C GLY A 98 17.87 -1.65 0.25
N VAL A 99 16.98 -2.39 0.89
CA VAL A 99 15.53 -2.34 0.63
C VAL A 99 14.98 -0.96 0.99
N VAL A 100 15.42 -0.42 2.15
CA VAL A 100 15.05 0.94 2.60
C VAL A 100 15.52 2.00 1.60
N GLU A 101 16.76 1.90 1.10
CA GLU A 101 17.27 2.84 0.09
C GLU A 101 16.43 2.81 -1.19
N VAL A 102 16.07 1.60 -1.66
CA VAL A 102 15.27 1.43 -2.87
C VAL A 102 13.85 1.96 -2.66
N PHE A 103 13.25 1.70 -1.49
CA PHE A 103 11.94 2.24 -1.16
C PHE A 103 11.94 3.76 -1.10
N ASN A 104 12.92 4.38 -0.41
CA ASN A 104 13.05 5.83 -0.35
C ASN A 104 13.27 6.43 -1.76
N ARG A 105 13.99 5.74 -2.64
CA ARG A 105 14.07 6.15 -4.06
C ARG A 105 12.69 6.13 -4.74
N GLY A 106 11.84 5.16 -4.42
CA GLY A 106 10.45 5.12 -4.89
C GLY A 106 9.63 6.30 -4.38
N LEU A 107 9.84 6.73 -3.13
CA LEU A 107 9.21 7.95 -2.58
C LEU A 107 9.67 9.21 -3.32
N GLU A 108 10.95 9.32 -3.67
CA GLU A 108 11.48 10.42 -4.48
C GLU A 108 10.82 10.47 -5.87
N ILE A 109 10.63 9.30 -6.52
CA ILE A 109 9.94 9.19 -7.82
C ILE A 109 8.46 9.54 -7.69
N LEU A 110 7.82 9.12 -6.59
CA LEU A 110 6.44 9.49 -6.28
C LEU A 110 6.30 11.01 -6.11
N GLY A 111 7.30 11.65 -5.51
CA GLY A 111 7.37 13.11 -5.34
C GLY A 111 6.15 13.67 -4.60
N ASN A 112 5.62 14.78 -5.11
CA ASN A 112 4.45 15.48 -4.55
C ASN A 112 3.10 14.92 -5.05
N ASP A 113 3.04 13.64 -5.46
CA ASP A 113 1.76 13.02 -5.81
C ASP A 113 0.78 13.13 -4.62
N PRO A 114 -0.46 13.63 -4.83
CA PRO A 114 -1.41 13.88 -3.74
C PRO A 114 -2.07 12.60 -3.21
N THR A 115 -1.40 11.46 -3.32
CA THR A 115 -1.88 10.16 -2.83
C THR A 115 -1.98 10.17 -1.32
N GLU A 116 -3.11 9.72 -0.77
CA GLU A 116 -3.34 9.69 0.67
C GLU A 116 -2.56 8.58 1.38
N PHE A 117 -2.31 7.47 0.68
CA PHE A 117 -1.62 6.31 1.26
C PHE A 117 -0.50 5.79 0.36
N VAL A 118 0.55 5.26 0.98
CA VAL A 118 1.67 4.60 0.29
C VAL A 118 1.91 3.24 0.94
N CYS A 119 2.06 2.19 0.13
CA CYS A 119 2.40 0.86 0.62
C CYS A 119 3.78 0.44 0.14
N LYS A 120 4.66 0.06 1.07
CA LYS A 120 5.79 -0.80 0.75
C LYS A 120 5.26 -2.21 0.51
N LEU A 121 5.52 -2.77 -0.65
CA LEU A 121 5.09 -4.11 -1.03
C LEU A 121 6.26 -4.92 -1.56
N ASP A 122 6.59 -6.04 -0.92
CA ASP A 122 7.55 -7.00 -1.45
C ASP A 122 6.94 -7.78 -2.62
N VAL A 123 7.78 -8.24 -3.55
CA VAL A 123 7.31 -8.82 -4.83
C VAL A 123 7.33 -10.35 -4.87
N ASP A 124 7.36 -10.99 -3.71
CA ASP A 124 7.29 -12.43 -3.49
C ASP A 124 6.03 -12.87 -2.71
N LEU A 125 4.97 -12.07 -2.78
CA LEU A 125 3.74 -12.24 -2.01
C LEU A 125 2.53 -12.52 -2.92
N ILE A 126 1.58 -13.30 -2.41
CA ILE A 126 0.26 -13.48 -3.02
C ILE A 126 -0.79 -12.83 -2.11
N LEU A 127 -1.46 -11.81 -2.62
CA LEU A 127 -2.45 -11.04 -1.88
C LEU A 127 -3.88 -11.55 -2.16
N PRO A 128 -4.74 -11.68 -1.14
CA PRO A 128 -6.14 -11.99 -1.38
C PRO A 128 -6.84 -10.82 -2.11
N PRO A 129 -7.89 -11.07 -2.93
CA PRO A 129 -8.47 -10.06 -3.85
C PRO A 129 -9.00 -8.78 -3.19
N ARG A 130 -9.31 -8.80 -1.90
CA ARG A 130 -9.82 -7.63 -1.15
C ARG A 130 -8.79 -7.08 -0.16
N TYR A 131 -7.50 -7.32 -0.40
CA TYR A 131 -6.46 -6.96 0.54
C TYR A 131 -6.43 -5.45 0.78
N PHE A 132 -6.21 -4.66 -0.27
CA PHE A 132 -6.13 -3.20 -0.14
C PHE A 132 -7.46 -2.56 0.23
N GLU A 133 -8.60 -3.10 -0.22
CA GLU A 133 -9.92 -2.64 0.22
C GLU A 133 -10.08 -2.72 1.75
N ARG A 134 -9.57 -3.79 2.36
CA ARG A 134 -9.61 -3.96 3.82
C ARG A 134 -8.68 -2.98 4.52
N LEU A 135 -7.43 -2.81 4.05
CA LEU A 135 -6.49 -1.86 4.65
C LEU A 135 -7.01 -0.43 4.58
N LEU A 136 -7.57 -0.01 3.44
CA LEU A 136 -8.23 1.28 3.28
C LEU A 136 -9.40 1.44 4.26
N GLY A 137 -10.17 0.37 4.48
CA GLY A 137 -11.25 0.34 5.46
C GLY A 137 -10.77 0.56 6.91
N GLU A 138 -9.66 -0.06 7.31
CA GLU A 138 -9.06 0.14 8.64
C GLU A 138 -8.53 1.58 8.80
N MET A 139 -7.79 2.08 7.82
CA MET A 139 -7.28 3.46 7.82
C MET A 139 -8.40 4.52 7.85
N ALA A 140 -9.56 4.21 7.27
CA ALA A 140 -10.73 5.09 7.30
C ALA A 140 -11.51 5.06 8.64
N ARG A 141 -11.37 3.98 9.41
CA ARG A 141 -12.03 3.83 10.73
C ARG A 141 -11.31 4.59 11.84
N ASP A 142 -9.97 4.63 11.79
CA ASP A 142 -9.17 5.38 12.75
C ASP A 142 -8.16 6.26 12.02
N GLU A 143 -8.38 7.57 12.09
CA GLU A 143 -7.52 8.58 11.47
C GLU A 143 -6.17 8.73 12.18
N ARG A 144 -6.02 8.17 13.38
CA ARG A 144 -4.76 8.18 14.14
C ARG A 144 -3.80 7.06 13.72
N LEU A 145 -4.28 6.08 12.93
CA LEU A 145 -3.41 5.03 12.41
C LEU A 145 -2.41 5.62 11.42
N GLY A 146 -1.12 5.56 11.76
CA GLY A 146 -0.01 5.93 10.87
C GLY A 146 0.29 4.83 9.85
N SER A 147 0.20 3.56 10.26
CA SER A 147 0.43 2.41 9.37
C SER A 147 -0.45 1.22 9.73
N VAL A 148 -0.63 0.31 8.77
CA VAL A 148 -1.34 -0.97 8.93
C VAL A 148 -0.76 -1.99 7.96
N SER A 149 -0.88 -3.28 8.29
CA SER A 149 -0.56 -4.38 7.36
C SER A 149 -1.51 -5.55 7.56
N GLY A 150 -1.53 -6.48 6.61
CA GLY A 150 -2.08 -7.82 6.83
C GLY A 150 -1.10 -8.69 7.60
N LYS A 151 -1.61 -9.80 8.16
CA LYS A 151 -0.75 -10.83 8.74
C LYS A 151 -0.23 -11.75 7.64
N PRO A 152 1.09 -12.00 7.59
CA PRO A 152 1.66 -12.91 6.63
C PRO A 152 1.42 -14.38 7.03
N TYR A 153 1.25 -15.20 6.00
CA TYR A 153 1.16 -16.64 6.11
C TYR A 153 2.15 -17.27 5.14
N PHE A 154 2.83 -18.31 5.57
CA PHE A 154 3.67 -19.12 4.71
C PHE A 154 3.13 -20.55 4.59
N ARG A 155 3.39 -21.18 3.46
CA ARG A 155 2.99 -22.56 3.23
C ARG A 155 3.96 -23.52 3.93
N SER A 156 3.40 -24.44 4.72
CA SER A 156 4.13 -25.53 5.38
C SER A 156 3.44 -26.86 5.05
N GLY A 157 3.89 -27.55 4.00
CA GLY A 157 3.16 -28.67 3.41
C GLY A 157 1.80 -28.19 2.88
N ASP A 158 0.71 -28.87 3.26
CA ASP A 158 -0.66 -28.54 2.83
C ASP A 158 -1.34 -27.48 3.70
N HIS A 159 -0.64 -26.92 4.69
CA HIS A 159 -1.21 -25.96 5.64
C HIS A 159 -0.59 -24.56 5.49
N LEU A 160 -1.42 -23.54 5.72
CA LEU A 160 -0.94 -22.16 5.91
C LEU A 160 -0.65 -21.95 7.40
N LYS A 161 0.55 -21.48 7.71
CA LYS A 161 0.96 -21.06 9.05
C LYS A 161 1.14 -19.57 9.09
N SER A 162 0.55 -18.91 10.10
CA SER A 162 0.79 -17.48 10.34
C SER A 162 2.21 -17.29 10.86
N GLU A 163 2.89 -16.30 10.31
CA GLU A 163 4.07 -15.75 10.97
C GLU A 163 3.63 -15.06 12.27
N ARG A 164 4.41 -15.27 13.35
CA ARG A 164 4.09 -14.72 14.67
C ARG A 164 4.52 -13.26 14.73
N ILE A 165 3.68 -12.37 14.20
CA ILE A 165 3.82 -10.92 14.32
C ILE A 165 2.76 -10.44 15.29
N GLY A 166 3.12 -9.60 16.27
CA GLY A 166 2.20 -8.97 17.20
C GLY A 166 1.13 -8.14 16.49
N ASP A 167 0.00 -7.91 17.14
CA ASP A 167 -1.08 -7.09 16.58
C ASP A 167 -0.76 -5.58 16.60
N ASP A 168 0.26 -5.21 17.35
CA ASP A 168 0.78 -3.84 17.53
C ASP A 168 1.90 -3.49 16.54
N VAL A 169 2.29 -4.43 15.68
CA VAL A 169 3.38 -4.25 14.69
C VAL A 169 2.87 -4.47 13.27
N SER A 170 3.18 -3.55 12.36
CA SER A 170 2.92 -3.73 10.93
C SER A 170 4.01 -4.58 10.28
N ALA A 171 3.61 -5.58 9.49
CA ALA A 171 4.54 -6.46 8.77
C ALA A 171 5.32 -5.68 7.70
N GLY A 172 6.66 -5.74 7.73
CA GLY A 172 7.54 -4.99 6.84
C GLY A 172 7.29 -5.23 5.36
N MET A 173 6.90 -6.47 4.99
CA MET A 173 6.66 -6.87 3.61
C MET A 173 5.44 -6.21 2.94
N THR A 174 4.48 -5.68 3.71
CA THR A 174 3.24 -5.05 3.20
C THR A 174 2.80 -3.84 4.02
N LYS A 175 3.74 -3.01 4.45
CA LYS A 175 3.43 -1.83 5.26
C LYS A 175 2.68 -0.78 4.45
N PHE A 176 1.46 -0.49 4.88
CA PHE A 176 0.55 0.48 4.28
C PHE A 176 0.48 1.70 5.17
N TYR A 177 1.05 2.81 4.71
CA TYR A 177 1.22 4.04 5.47
C TYR A 177 0.21 5.11 5.08
N ARG A 178 -0.21 5.91 6.06
CA ARG A 178 -0.75 7.23 5.79
C ARG A 178 0.40 8.13 5.32
N ARG A 179 0.25 8.77 4.15
CA ARG A 179 1.31 9.58 3.55
C ARG A 179 1.82 10.68 4.48
N ALA A 180 0.92 11.41 5.14
CA ALA A 180 1.32 12.45 6.09
C ALA A 180 2.20 11.90 7.22
N PHE A 181 1.86 10.72 7.77
CA PHE A 181 2.69 10.08 8.80
C PHE A 181 4.08 9.69 8.26
N LEU A 182 4.14 9.12 7.04
CA LEU A 182 5.40 8.74 6.41
C LEU A 182 6.29 9.96 6.12
N ASP A 183 5.69 11.08 5.74
CA ASP A 183 6.40 12.35 5.51
C ASP A 183 6.91 12.94 6.83
N ASP A 184 6.11 12.88 7.90
CA ASP A 184 6.49 13.38 9.24
C ASP A 184 7.70 12.64 9.82
N ILE A 185 7.79 11.32 9.61
CA ILE A 185 8.96 10.52 10.07
C ILE A 185 10.14 10.58 9.09
N GLY A 186 10.00 11.26 7.95
CA GLY A 186 11.08 11.42 6.96
C GLY A 186 11.38 10.19 6.11
N GLY A 187 10.39 9.29 5.93
CA GLY A 187 10.56 8.01 5.24
C GLY A 187 11.14 6.92 6.14
N LEU A 188 11.63 5.81 5.55
CA LEU A 188 12.23 4.72 6.32
C LEU A 188 13.69 5.02 6.70
N VAL A 189 14.06 4.67 7.94
CA VAL A 189 15.39 4.94 8.49
C VAL A 189 16.44 3.98 7.91
N LYS A 190 17.51 4.54 7.34
CA LYS A 190 18.67 3.76 6.87
C LYS A 190 19.48 3.25 8.05
N GLY A 191 19.98 2.02 7.96
CA GLY A 191 20.92 1.45 8.93
C GLY A 191 20.32 0.48 9.94
N LEU A 192 19.02 0.24 9.91
CA LEU A 192 18.39 -0.84 10.67
C LEU A 192 18.55 -2.17 9.92
N ILE A 193 18.65 -3.28 10.67
CA ILE A 193 18.84 -4.63 10.14
C ILE A 193 17.55 -5.10 9.44
N TRP A 194 16.40 -4.64 9.92
CA TRP A 194 15.08 -4.97 9.40
C TRP A 194 14.33 -3.71 8.96
N ASP A 195 13.74 -3.76 7.80
CA ASP A 195 12.84 -2.72 7.26
C ASP A 195 11.46 -2.68 7.94
N GLY A 196 11.24 -3.55 8.91
CA GLY A 196 10.03 -3.62 9.73
C GLY A 196 10.10 -2.78 11.01
N ILE A 197 11.26 -2.15 11.33
CA ILE A 197 11.44 -1.32 12.52
C ILE A 197 11.41 0.15 12.08
N ASP A 198 10.35 0.82 12.42
CA ASP A 198 10.17 2.27 12.22
C ASP A 198 9.93 2.93 13.59
#